data_4f589009a797e17c3a4a781d55efc902
#
_entry.id   4f589009a797e17c3a4a781d55efc902
#
_cell.length_a   1.000
_cell.length_b   1.000
_cell.length_c   1.000
_cell.angle_alpha   90.00
_cell.angle_beta   90.00
_cell.angle_gamma   90.00
#
_symmetry.space_group_name_H-M   'P 1'
#
loop_
_entity.id
_entity.type
_entity.pdbx_description
1 polymer ?
#
loop_
_entity_poly.entity_id
_entity_poly.type
_entity_poly.pdbx_seq_one_letter_code
_entity_poly.pdbx_strand_id
1 'polypeptide(L)'
;MFLQVTGKLDQFINVHYQYLAVLSTVIALLLALFQLFTWVKEDPGNADGHKEHRHEQEEHDHADHDHGLKRPYQRVIAYLLLALPIVVGTMFPTVSLSTTIVEAKGFQFPLSKESVGDPQMETQYLQPNTSLYYNKEDYQKQMTELMNKYGDQESLTITDENYLEVMELIYNYPSEFIGRKIHYEGFVFQTEAQDTFVFRFGIIHCVADSGVFGLRVNLPQDAKVANDQWLAVDGVITSEFYAPFKRNLPMVNAASITPIAPPENQYVYRTF
;
A
#
# COMPACT_ATOMS: atom_id res chain seq x y z
N MET A 1 -2.04 -6.61 -16.95
CA MET A 1 -1.14 -7.24 -17.96
C MET A 1 0.21 -6.54 -18.08
N PHE A 2 0.28 -5.22 -18.37
CA PHE A 2 1.57 -4.50 -18.46
C PHE A 2 2.42 -4.61 -17.19
N LEU A 3 1.86 -4.32 -16.01
CA LEU A 3 2.57 -4.42 -14.72
C LEU A 3 3.00 -5.86 -14.37
N GLN A 4 2.26 -6.86 -14.82
CA GLN A 4 2.62 -8.27 -14.63
C GLN A 4 3.84 -8.67 -15.50
N VAL A 5 3.85 -8.20 -16.76
CA VAL A 5 4.93 -8.50 -17.71
C VAL A 5 6.22 -7.75 -17.35
N THR A 6 6.10 -6.54 -16.80
CA THR A 6 7.24 -5.71 -16.37
C THR A 6 7.76 -6.04 -14.97
N GLY A 7 7.12 -6.97 -14.24
CA GLY A 7 7.50 -7.35 -12.87
C GLY A 7 7.26 -6.23 -11.84
N LYS A 8 6.49 -5.19 -12.17
CA LYS A 8 6.23 -4.05 -11.27
C LYS A 8 4.93 -4.16 -10.49
N LEU A 9 4.26 -5.32 -10.55
CA LEU A 9 2.98 -5.50 -9.88
C LEU A 9 3.14 -5.49 -8.35
N ASP A 10 4.27 -5.93 -7.83
CA ASP A 10 4.66 -5.93 -6.43
C ASP A 10 4.67 -4.53 -5.80
N GLN A 11 4.92 -3.48 -6.59
CA GLN A 11 4.87 -2.10 -6.13
C GLN A 11 3.45 -1.59 -5.87
N PHE A 12 2.43 -2.30 -6.35
CA PHE A 12 1.03 -1.87 -6.27
C PHE A 12 0.14 -2.78 -5.45
N ILE A 13 0.46 -4.07 -5.41
CA ILE A 13 -0.35 -5.09 -4.72
C ILE A 13 0.59 -6.00 -3.93
N ASN A 14 0.19 -6.33 -2.72
CA ASN A 14 0.91 -7.30 -1.91
C ASN A 14 1.11 -8.61 -2.67
N VAL A 15 2.31 -9.14 -2.61
CA VAL A 15 2.74 -10.35 -3.36
C VAL A 15 1.80 -11.54 -3.15
N HIS A 16 1.20 -11.66 -1.97
CA HIS A 16 0.23 -12.72 -1.64
C HIS A 16 -1.09 -12.62 -2.42
N TYR A 17 -1.43 -11.45 -2.98
CA TYR A 17 -2.66 -11.24 -3.76
C TYR A 17 -2.44 -11.14 -5.27
N GLN A 18 -1.22 -11.31 -5.75
CA GLN A 18 -0.92 -11.22 -7.19
C GLN A 18 -1.69 -12.26 -8.03
N TYR A 19 -1.99 -13.42 -7.45
CA TYR A 19 -2.80 -14.43 -8.14
C TYR A 19 -4.21 -13.93 -8.51
N LEU A 20 -4.80 -13.03 -7.71
CA LEU A 20 -6.09 -12.42 -8.03
C LEU A 20 -6.00 -11.50 -9.26
N ALA A 21 -4.90 -10.78 -9.41
CA ALA A 21 -4.65 -9.94 -10.58
C ALA A 21 -4.44 -10.80 -11.85
N VAL A 22 -3.78 -11.95 -11.73
CA VAL A 22 -3.67 -12.91 -12.84
C VAL A 22 -5.04 -13.49 -13.19
N LEU A 23 -5.80 -13.94 -12.19
CA LEU A 23 -7.13 -14.49 -12.38
C LEU A 23 -8.08 -13.48 -13.07
N SER A 24 -8.08 -12.22 -12.59
CA SER A 24 -8.89 -11.17 -13.20
C SER A 24 -8.52 -10.90 -14.67
N THR A 25 -7.24 -10.96 -15.00
CA THR A 25 -6.74 -10.81 -16.38
C THR A 25 -7.23 -11.95 -17.26
N VAL A 26 -7.19 -13.19 -16.77
CA VAL A 26 -7.70 -14.37 -17.51
C VAL A 26 -9.19 -14.25 -17.75
N ILE A 27 -9.97 -13.90 -16.72
CA ILE A 27 -11.43 -13.71 -16.84
C ILE A 27 -11.74 -12.60 -17.85
N ALA A 28 -11.02 -11.46 -17.79
CA ALA A 28 -11.23 -10.36 -18.72
C ALA A 28 -10.95 -10.77 -20.17
N LEU A 29 -9.89 -11.57 -20.41
CA LEU A 29 -9.59 -12.10 -21.75
C LEU A 29 -10.67 -13.07 -22.24
N LEU A 30 -11.17 -13.95 -21.38
CA LEU A 30 -12.26 -14.86 -21.74
C LEU A 30 -13.54 -14.11 -22.09
N LEU A 31 -13.90 -13.07 -21.31
CA LEU A 31 -15.05 -12.22 -21.60
C LEU A 31 -14.86 -11.45 -22.91
N ALA A 32 -13.68 -10.94 -23.18
CA ALA A 32 -13.37 -10.25 -24.44
C ALA A 32 -13.49 -11.20 -25.64
N LEU A 33 -12.98 -12.43 -25.53
CA LEU A 33 -13.11 -13.45 -26.57
C LEU A 33 -14.58 -13.85 -26.78
N PHE A 34 -15.35 -14.00 -25.71
CA PHE A 34 -16.79 -14.27 -25.79
C PHE A 34 -17.53 -13.14 -26.50
N GLN A 35 -17.25 -11.90 -26.14
CA GLN A 35 -17.81 -10.71 -26.79
C GLN A 35 -17.47 -10.66 -28.28
N LEU A 36 -16.22 -10.93 -28.64
CA LEU A 36 -15.79 -11.00 -30.04
C LEU A 36 -16.52 -12.09 -30.81
N PHE A 37 -16.71 -13.27 -30.20
CA PHE A 37 -17.42 -14.38 -30.78
C PHE A 37 -18.91 -14.06 -31.00
N THR A 38 -19.59 -13.41 -30.06
CA THR A 38 -20.97 -12.98 -30.21
C THR A 38 -21.11 -11.92 -31.30
N TRP A 39 -20.17 -10.94 -31.33
CA TRP A 39 -20.15 -9.89 -32.34
C TRP A 39 -19.94 -10.43 -33.76
N VAL A 40 -19.08 -11.43 -33.93
CA VAL A 40 -18.86 -12.09 -35.24
C VAL A 40 -20.08 -12.94 -35.65
N LYS A 41 -20.89 -13.42 -34.69
CA LYS A 41 -22.11 -14.21 -34.98
C LYS A 41 -23.34 -13.36 -35.28
N GLU A 42 -23.35 -12.09 -34.93
CA GLU A 42 -24.40 -11.17 -35.37
C GLU A 42 -24.19 -10.87 -36.85
N ASP A 43 -24.78 -11.72 -37.72
CA ASP A 43 -24.81 -11.52 -39.17
C ASP A 43 -25.48 -10.17 -39.50
N PRO A 44 -24.88 -9.34 -40.39
CA PRO A 44 -25.48 -8.07 -40.82
C PRO A 44 -26.66 -8.27 -41.77
N GLY A 45 -27.32 -9.43 -41.78
CA GLY A 45 -28.27 -9.88 -42.77
C GLY A 45 -29.76 -9.66 -42.47
N ASN A 46 -30.17 -8.87 -41.47
CA ASN A 46 -31.60 -8.67 -41.22
C ASN A 46 -32.03 -7.22 -41.05
N ALA A 47 -31.61 -6.36 -41.99
CA ALA A 47 -32.07 -4.98 -42.07
C ALA A 47 -33.06 -4.76 -43.26
N ASP A 48 -33.93 -5.73 -43.56
CA ASP A 48 -35.03 -5.49 -44.47
C ASP A 48 -36.23 -6.39 -44.12
N GLY A 49 -37.26 -5.81 -43.54
CA GLY A 49 -38.49 -6.51 -43.30
C GLY A 49 -39.52 -5.79 -42.43
N HIS A 50 -39.63 -4.48 -42.51
CA HIS A 50 -40.82 -3.81 -41.97
C HIS A 50 -42.02 -4.06 -42.87
N LYS A 51 -42.79 -5.11 -42.59
CA LYS A 51 -44.17 -5.19 -43.00
C LYS A 51 -45.02 -4.41 -42.02
N GLU A 52 -45.66 -3.37 -42.55
CA GLU A 52 -46.73 -2.62 -41.91
C GLU A 52 -47.81 -3.55 -41.37
N HIS A 53 -47.97 -3.60 -40.07
CA HIS A 53 -49.23 -3.94 -39.42
C HIS A 53 -49.62 -2.78 -38.51
N ARG A 54 -50.65 -2.10 -39.01
CA ARG A 54 -51.43 -1.05 -38.35
C ARG A 54 -52.28 -1.75 -37.28
N HIS A 55 -51.95 -1.50 -36.00
CA HIS A 55 -52.89 -1.67 -34.90
C HIS A 55 -52.83 -0.46 -34.00
N GLU A 56 -54.04 0.01 -33.70
CA GLU A 56 -54.37 1.19 -32.92
C GLU A 56 -54.03 1.00 -31.44
N GLN A 57 -53.53 2.09 -30.85
CA GLN A 57 -53.67 2.58 -29.48
C GLN A 57 -53.52 1.60 -28.29
N GLU A 58 -52.43 1.76 -27.58
CA GLU A 58 -52.44 2.10 -26.15
C GLU A 58 -51.09 2.72 -25.79
N GLU A 59 -51.16 4.00 -25.31
CA GLU A 59 -50.04 4.75 -24.79
C GLU A 59 -49.51 4.09 -23.50
N HIS A 60 -48.45 3.30 -23.60
CA HIS A 60 -47.55 3.04 -22.49
C HIS A 60 -46.22 3.70 -22.83
N ASP A 61 -46.01 4.84 -22.18
CA ASP A 61 -44.78 5.62 -22.20
C ASP A 61 -43.64 4.80 -21.56
N HIS A 62 -43.09 3.85 -22.30
CA HIS A 62 -41.85 3.22 -21.99
C HIS A 62 -40.74 4.18 -22.43
N ALA A 63 -40.27 4.98 -21.49
CA ALA A 63 -39.04 5.74 -21.65
C ALA A 63 -37.92 4.80 -22.12
N ASP A 64 -37.74 4.79 -23.44
CA ASP A 64 -36.70 4.07 -24.13
C ASP A 64 -35.35 4.65 -23.68
N HIS A 65 -34.75 4.05 -22.67
CA HIS A 65 -33.41 4.40 -22.19
C HIS A 65 -32.37 3.95 -23.21
N ASP A 66 -32.41 4.58 -24.41
CA ASP A 66 -31.36 4.47 -25.39
C ASP A 66 -30.09 5.17 -24.86
N HIS A 67 -29.26 4.43 -24.16
CA HIS A 67 -27.94 4.85 -23.68
C HIS A 67 -26.91 4.92 -24.81
N GLY A 68 -27.31 4.81 -26.06
CA GLY A 68 -26.43 4.90 -27.21
C GLY A 68 -25.93 6.34 -27.43
N LEU A 69 -24.62 6.50 -27.54
CA LEU A 69 -23.99 7.75 -27.96
C LEU A 69 -24.41 8.07 -29.41
N LYS A 70 -25.41 8.93 -29.56
CA LYS A 70 -26.09 9.20 -30.89
C LYS A 70 -25.21 10.02 -31.84
N ARG A 71 -24.26 10.82 -31.29
CA ARG A 71 -23.43 11.71 -32.11
C ARG A 71 -21.99 11.17 -32.24
N PRO A 72 -21.38 11.19 -33.43
CA PRO A 72 -20.05 10.61 -33.63
C PRO A 72 -18.98 11.22 -32.72
N TYR A 73 -19.03 12.51 -32.44
CA TYR A 73 -18.09 13.14 -31.53
C TYR A 73 -18.20 12.62 -30.08
N GLN A 74 -19.42 12.26 -29.62
CA GLN A 74 -19.61 11.67 -28.28
C GLN A 74 -18.93 10.31 -28.17
N ARG A 75 -18.97 9.50 -29.23
CA ARG A 75 -18.27 8.21 -29.31
C ARG A 75 -16.75 8.41 -29.24
N VAL A 76 -16.24 9.38 -30.02
CA VAL A 76 -14.81 9.71 -30.00
C VAL A 76 -14.36 10.16 -28.61
N ILE A 77 -15.11 11.07 -27.98
CA ILE A 77 -14.79 11.54 -26.62
C ILE A 77 -14.84 10.37 -25.60
N ALA A 78 -15.86 9.50 -25.69
CA ALA A 78 -15.96 8.34 -24.80
C ALA A 78 -14.77 7.37 -24.96
N TYR A 79 -14.36 7.06 -26.20
CA TYR A 79 -13.20 6.22 -26.46
C TYR A 79 -11.91 6.86 -25.99
N LEU A 80 -11.76 8.18 -26.17
CA LEU A 80 -10.59 8.93 -25.72
C LEU A 80 -10.49 8.93 -24.19
N LEU A 81 -11.62 9.15 -23.49
CA LEU A 81 -11.67 9.07 -22.03
C LEU A 81 -11.42 7.63 -21.52
N LEU A 82 -11.89 6.62 -22.24
CA LEU A 82 -11.63 5.22 -21.90
C LEU A 82 -10.17 4.83 -22.13
N ALA A 83 -9.54 5.33 -23.19
CA ALA A 83 -8.15 5.07 -23.49
C ALA A 83 -7.17 5.85 -22.60
N LEU A 84 -7.59 7.02 -22.06
CA LEU A 84 -6.74 7.89 -21.26
C LEU A 84 -6.05 7.18 -20.08
N PRO A 85 -6.74 6.45 -19.20
CA PRO A 85 -6.09 5.76 -18.09
C PRO A 85 -5.11 4.67 -18.55
N ILE A 86 -5.36 4.04 -19.70
CA ILE A 86 -4.45 3.04 -20.28
C ILE A 86 -3.16 3.73 -20.76
N VAL A 87 -3.30 4.83 -21.48
CA VAL A 87 -2.16 5.61 -21.98
C VAL A 87 -1.35 6.17 -20.83
N VAL A 88 -2.01 6.76 -19.82
CA VAL A 88 -1.33 7.29 -18.63
C VAL A 88 -0.62 6.16 -17.89
N GLY A 89 -1.28 5.03 -17.62
CA GLY A 89 -0.69 3.90 -16.88
C GLY A 89 0.47 3.18 -17.60
N THR A 90 0.59 3.32 -18.92
CA THR A 90 1.67 2.68 -19.70
C THR A 90 2.80 3.61 -20.07
N MET A 91 2.53 4.91 -20.29
CA MET A 91 3.52 5.87 -20.78
C MET A 91 4.21 6.66 -19.68
N PHE A 92 3.55 6.86 -18.53
CA PHE A 92 4.20 7.56 -17.43
C PHE A 92 5.02 6.58 -16.57
N PRO A 93 6.26 6.98 -16.19
CA PRO A 93 7.06 6.15 -15.30
C PRO A 93 6.35 5.97 -13.95
N THR A 94 6.41 4.77 -13.41
CA THR A 94 5.98 4.51 -12.04
C THR A 94 6.86 5.31 -11.09
N VAL A 95 6.26 6.19 -10.31
CA VAL A 95 7.00 6.96 -9.28
C VAL A 95 7.38 5.97 -8.19
N SER A 96 8.69 5.78 -7.96
CA SER A 96 9.17 5.06 -6.79
C SER A 96 8.84 5.88 -5.54
N LEU A 97 8.44 5.18 -4.48
CA LEU A 97 8.22 5.81 -3.19
C LEU A 97 9.56 6.35 -2.67
N SER A 98 9.61 7.63 -2.36
CA SER A 98 10.78 8.36 -1.88
C SER A 98 10.41 9.23 -0.69
N THR A 99 11.39 9.88 -0.08
CA THR A 99 11.18 10.83 1.03
C THR A 99 10.13 11.89 0.71
N THR A 100 10.00 12.32 -0.55
CA THR A 100 8.95 13.27 -0.98
C THR A 100 7.53 12.75 -0.74
N ILE A 101 7.31 11.45 -0.83
CA ILE A 101 5.98 10.85 -0.52
C ILE A 101 5.78 10.77 1.00
N VAL A 102 6.85 10.51 1.75
CA VAL A 102 6.81 10.53 3.22
C VAL A 102 6.43 11.93 3.71
N GLU A 103 7.01 12.97 3.14
CA GLU A 103 6.64 14.37 3.43
C GLU A 103 5.19 14.70 3.07
N ALA A 104 4.73 14.24 1.91
CA ALA A 104 3.38 14.52 1.42
C ALA A 104 2.28 13.77 2.19
N LYS A 105 2.51 12.51 2.58
CA LYS A 105 1.55 11.68 3.32
C LYS A 105 1.64 11.85 4.84
N GLY A 106 2.76 12.36 5.35
CA GLY A 106 3.06 12.37 6.78
C GLY A 106 3.45 11.00 7.31
N PHE A 107 3.95 10.99 8.56
CA PHE A 107 4.27 9.74 9.26
C PHE A 107 3.00 9.10 9.80
N GLN A 108 2.83 7.82 9.52
CA GLN A 108 1.79 7.02 10.14
C GLN A 108 2.46 5.88 10.90
N PHE A 109 2.64 6.06 12.19
CA PHE A 109 3.06 4.98 13.06
C PHE A 109 1.84 4.24 13.59
N PRO A 110 1.83 2.91 13.63
CA PRO A 110 0.88 2.17 14.44
C PRO A 110 1.20 2.47 15.90
N LEU A 111 0.47 3.39 16.52
CA LEU A 111 0.76 3.86 17.86
C LEU A 111 -0.02 3.03 18.86
N SER A 112 0.70 2.46 19.85
CA SER A 112 0.08 1.72 20.92
C SER A 112 -0.81 2.58 21.80
N LYS A 113 -1.85 1.97 22.37
CA LYS A 113 -2.71 2.60 23.39
C LYS A 113 -1.97 2.81 24.72
N GLU A 114 -0.79 2.22 24.89
CA GLU A 114 0.01 2.34 26.11
C GLU A 114 0.73 3.70 26.25
N SER A 115 0.95 4.43 25.17
CA SER A 115 1.45 5.79 25.29
C SER A 115 0.29 6.74 25.58
N VAL A 116 -0.08 6.85 26.84
CA VAL A 116 -1.12 7.76 27.34
C VAL A 116 -0.64 9.21 27.19
N GLY A 117 -0.86 9.77 26.01
CA GLY A 117 -0.94 11.19 25.80
C GLY A 117 -2.40 11.62 25.85
N ASP A 118 -2.65 12.85 26.19
CA ASP A 118 -3.93 13.52 26.39
C ASP A 118 -5.14 12.86 25.68
N PRO A 119 -6.18 12.38 26.44
CA PRO A 119 -7.37 11.75 25.89
C PRO A 119 -8.20 12.63 24.94
N GLN A 120 -7.92 13.96 24.89
CA GLN A 120 -8.67 14.90 24.09
C GLN A 120 -8.02 15.19 22.71
N MET A 121 -6.86 14.62 22.42
CA MET A 121 -6.27 14.68 21.09
C MET A 121 -6.69 13.45 20.27
N GLU A 122 -7.90 13.45 19.76
CA GLU A 122 -8.29 12.65 18.59
C GLU A 122 -7.56 13.18 17.34
N THR A 123 -6.27 12.96 17.29
CA THR A 123 -5.59 13.04 16.02
C THR A 123 -6.05 11.83 15.24
N GLN A 124 -6.85 12.03 14.20
CA GLN A 124 -7.18 11.00 13.21
C GLN A 124 -5.88 10.56 12.52
N TYR A 125 -5.13 9.70 13.19
CA TYR A 125 -4.16 8.90 12.49
C TYR A 125 -4.98 7.88 11.71
N LEU A 126 -4.89 7.94 10.39
CA LEU A 126 -5.31 6.84 9.53
C LEU A 126 -4.44 5.62 9.91
N GLN A 127 -4.81 4.95 10.98
CA GLN A 127 -4.45 3.54 11.11
C GLN A 127 -4.93 2.92 9.81
N PRO A 128 -4.09 2.13 9.11
CA PRO A 128 -4.61 1.30 8.03
C PRO A 128 -5.85 0.65 8.60
N ASN A 129 -7.02 0.91 8.02
CA ASN A 129 -8.27 0.44 8.59
C ASN A 129 -8.37 -1.07 8.39
N THR A 130 -7.57 -1.80 9.15
CA THR A 130 -7.58 -3.26 9.20
C THR A 130 -8.87 -3.79 9.80
N SER A 131 -9.70 -2.91 10.41
CA SER A 131 -10.98 -3.27 11.02
C SER A 131 -12.01 -3.82 10.02
N LEU A 132 -11.83 -3.59 8.73
CA LEU A 132 -12.64 -4.22 7.67
C LEU A 132 -12.29 -5.70 7.44
N TYR A 133 -11.11 -6.14 7.87
CA TYR A 133 -10.59 -7.49 7.59
C TYR A 133 -10.24 -8.27 8.85
N TYR A 134 -10.05 -7.58 9.98
CA TYR A 134 -9.79 -8.19 11.28
C TYR A 134 -10.75 -7.61 12.30
N ASN A 135 -11.49 -8.49 12.96
CA ASN A 135 -12.14 -8.10 14.20
C ASN A 135 -11.05 -7.90 15.28
N LYS A 136 -11.40 -7.20 16.35
CA LYS A 136 -10.47 -6.89 17.44
C LYS A 136 -9.86 -8.15 18.09
N GLU A 137 -10.61 -9.26 18.09
CA GLU A 137 -10.19 -10.54 18.67
C GLU A 137 -9.13 -11.22 17.82
N ASP A 138 -9.31 -11.25 16.49
CA ASP A 138 -8.34 -11.82 15.56
C ASP A 138 -7.02 -11.02 15.57
N TYR A 139 -7.11 -9.70 15.66
CA TYR A 139 -5.92 -8.86 15.79
C TYR A 139 -5.16 -9.15 17.10
N GLN A 140 -5.86 -9.27 18.23
CA GLN A 140 -5.23 -9.59 19.51
C GLN A 140 -4.60 -10.98 19.50
N LYS A 141 -5.26 -11.95 18.87
CA LYS A 141 -4.72 -13.30 18.70
C LYS A 141 -3.43 -13.27 17.89
N GLN A 142 -3.43 -12.57 16.76
CA GLN A 142 -2.23 -12.41 15.92
C GLN A 142 -1.09 -11.74 16.69
N MET A 143 -1.37 -10.66 17.45
CA MET A 143 -0.35 -10.00 18.27
C MET A 143 0.20 -10.93 19.34
N THR A 144 -0.62 -11.78 19.93
CA THR A 144 -0.17 -12.78 20.90
C THR A 144 0.72 -13.84 20.26
N GLU A 145 0.38 -14.32 19.06
CA GLU A 145 1.19 -15.27 18.32
C GLU A 145 2.56 -14.66 17.93
N LEU A 146 2.56 -13.42 17.46
CA LEU A 146 3.80 -12.70 17.14
C LEU A 146 4.65 -12.44 18.39
N MET A 147 4.02 -12.11 19.52
CA MET A 147 4.72 -11.94 20.79
C MET A 147 5.35 -13.25 21.26
N ASN A 148 4.68 -14.38 21.11
CA ASN A 148 5.26 -15.70 21.39
C ASN A 148 6.44 -16.03 20.49
N LYS A 149 6.45 -15.54 19.24
CA LYS A 149 7.52 -15.77 18.25
C LYS A 149 8.75 -14.89 18.50
N TYR A 150 8.55 -13.64 18.86
CA TYR A 150 9.62 -12.63 18.95
C TYR A 150 9.85 -12.07 20.36
N GLY A 151 8.87 -12.24 21.25
CA GLY A 151 8.87 -11.62 22.56
C GLY A 151 10.00 -12.04 23.51
N ASP A 152 10.56 -13.24 23.36
CA ASP A 152 11.65 -13.74 24.20
C ASP A 152 13.05 -13.58 23.57
N GLN A 153 13.13 -12.99 22.36
CA GLN A 153 14.42 -12.84 21.67
C GLN A 153 15.19 -11.65 22.24
N GLU A 154 16.42 -11.86 22.69
CA GLU A 154 17.31 -10.79 23.18
C GLU A 154 17.84 -9.90 22.04
N SER A 155 17.88 -10.44 20.82
CA SER A 155 18.34 -9.76 19.62
C SER A 155 17.36 -9.99 18.48
N LEU A 156 16.87 -8.91 17.89
CA LEU A 156 15.95 -8.91 16.78
C LEU A 156 16.70 -8.68 15.47
N THR A 157 16.72 -9.66 14.60
CA THR A 157 17.16 -9.48 13.20
C THR A 157 15.93 -9.32 12.33
N ILE A 158 15.76 -8.13 11.76
CA ILE A 158 14.61 -7.79 10.94
C ILE A 158 14.98 -7.98 9.48
N THR A 159 14.25 -8.86 8.81
CA THR A 159 14.36 -9.18 7.38
C THR A 159 13.15 -8.66 6.64
N ASP A 160 13.15 -8.73 5.31
CA ASP A 160 12.02 -8.31 4.48
C ASP A 160 10.72 -9.05 4.84
N GLU A 161 10.81 -10.34 5.25
CA GLU A 161 9.67 -11.18 5.56
C GLU A 161 9.01 -10.84 6.90
N ASN A 162 9.80 -10.42 7.90
CA ASN A 162 9.28 -10.16 9.25
C ASN A 162 9.21 -8.67 9.60
N TYR A 163 9.55 -7.78 8.66
CA TYR A 163 9.72 -6.36 8.90
C TYR A 163 8.48 -5.73 9.54
N LEU A 164 7.31 -5.91 8.91
CA LEU A 164 6.07 -5.30 9.39
C LEU A 164 5.62 -5.91 10.71
N GLU A 165 5.75 -7.23 10.87
CA GLU A 165 5.39 -7.94 12.11
C GLU A 165 6.17 -7.41 13.32
N VAL A 166 7.50 -7.32 13.18
CA VAL A 166 8.38 -6.90 14.29
C VAL A 166 8.23 -5.41 14.57
N MET A 167 8.14 -4.57 13.54
CA MET A 167 7.89 -3.13 13.74
C MET A 167 6.56 -2.88 14.43
N GLU A 168 5.51 -3.60 14.06
CA GLU A 168 4.19 -3.50 14.68
C GLU A 168 4.23 -3.92 16.16
N LEU A 169 4.98 -4.97 16.50
CA LEU A 169 5.19 -5.39 17.89
C LEU A 169 5.92 -4.32 18.70
N ILE A 170 7.03 -3.77 18.19
CA ILE A 170 7.81 -2.73 18.87
C ILE A 170 6.95 -1.50 19.15
N TYR A 171 6.06 -1.13 18.21
CA TYR A 171 5.16 0.01 18.40
C TYR A 171 4.00 -0.29 19.36
N ASN A 172 3.46 -1.50 19.36
CA ASN A 172 2.34 -1.86 20.23
C ASN A 172 2.77 -2.16 21.67
N TYR A 173 3.98 -2.73 21.84
CA TYR A 173 4.51 -3.17 23.13
C TYR A 173 5.94 -2.65 23.35
N PRO A 174 6.18 -1.33 23.30
CA PRO A 174 7.53 -0.79 23.35
C PRO A 174 8.29 -1.17 24.63
N SER A 175 7.61 -1.28 25.76
CA SER A 175 8.20 -1.68 27.05
C SER A 175 8.85 -3.06 27.01
N GLU A 176 8.33 -3.97 26.21
CA GLU A 176 8.85 -5.34 26.11
C GLU A 176 10.14 -5.41 25.28
N PHE A 177 10.40 -4.40 24.45
CA PHE A 177 11.51 -4.41 23.51
C PHE A 177 12.64 -3.45 23.89
N ILE A 178 12.43 -2.54 24.86
CA ILE A 178 13.48 -1.63 25.33
C ILE A 178 14.66 -2.43 25.89
N GLY A 179 15.89 -2.04 25.51
CA GLY A 179 17.13 -2.68 25.90
C GLY A 179 17.57 -3.84 25.01
N ARG A 180 16.75 -4.29 24.08
CA ARG A 180 17.09 -5.38 23.16
C ARG A 180 17.93 -4.86 22.00
N LYS A 181 18.79 -5.73 21.49
CA LYS A 181 19.56 -5.46 20.27
C LYS A 181 18.66 -5.60 19.06
N ILE A 182 18.91 -4.74 18.06
CA ILE A 182 18.17 -4.75 16.80
C ILE A 182 19.12 -4.58 15.63
N HIS A 183 18.87 -5.33 14.57
CA HIS A 183 19.46 -5.18 13.24
C HIS A 183 18.34 -5.04 12.23
N TYR A 184 18.37 -3.98 11.40
CA TYR A 184 17.40 -3.78 10.32
C TYR A 184 17.94 -2.85 9.24
N GLU A 185 17.33 -2.90 8.07
CA GLU A 185 17.70 -2.12 6.89
C GLU A 185 16.56 -1.20 6.44
N GLY A 186 16.92 -0.03 5.93
CA GLY A 186 15.95 0.91 5.39
C GLY A 186 16.58 2.16 4.79
N PHE A 187 15.75 3.02 4.23
CA PHE A 187 16.19 4.32 3.72
C PHE A 187 16.06 5.41 4.80
N VAL A 188 16.95 6.37 4.72
CA VAL A 188 17.00 7.50 5.63
C VAL A 188 15.96 8.54 5.26
N PHE A 189 15.24 9.00 6.26
CA PHE A 189 14.44 10.21 6.21
C PHE A 189 14.83 11.15 7.34
N GLN A 190 15.18 12.39 7.01
CA GLN A 190 15.50 13.44 7.97
C GLN A 190 14.40 14.50 7.98
N THR A 191 13.91 14.83 9.17
CA THR A 191 12.96 15.93 9.36
C THR A 191 13.67 17.28 9.26
N GLU A 192 12.91 18.37 9.14
CA GLU A 192 13.45 19.74 9.24
C GLU A 192 14.18 19.98 10.57
N ALA A 193 13.76 19.32 11.64
CA ALA A 193 14.39 19.36 12.97
C ALA A 193 15.65 18.48 13.09
N GLN A 194 16.12 17.89 12.00
CA GLN A 194 17.28 16.98 11.94
C GLN A 194 17.07 15.65 12.68
N ASP A 195 15.83 15.28 13.00
CA ASP A 195 15.55 13.93 13.48
C ASP A 195 15.73 12.94 12.33
N THR A 196 16.46 11.88 12.58
CA THR A 196 16.73 10.84 11.59
C THR A 196 15.83 9.64 11.83
N PHE A 197 15.18 9.19 10.79
CA PHE A 197 14.40 7.95 10.76
C PHE A 197 14.98 7.02 9.70
N VAL A 198 14.89 5.73 9.93
CA VAL A 198 15.22 4.70 8.93
C VAL A 198 13.99 3.87 8.70
N PHE A 199 13.48 3.90 7.46
CA PHE A 199 12.17 3.41 7.07
C PHE A 199 12.22 2.39 5.94
N ARG A 200 11.18 1.57 5.86
CA ARG A 200 10.78 0.82 4.67
C ARG A 200 9.33 1.17 4.32
N PHE A 201 9.00 1.11 3.04
CA PHE A 201 7.61 1.19 2.61
C PHE A 201 6.95 -0.18 2.77
N GLY A 202 5.88 -0.22 3.56
CA GLY A 202 5.10 -1.43 3.78
C GLY A 202 3.79 -1.39 3.00
N ILE A 203 3.48 -2.47 2.29
CA ILE A 203 2.21 -2.68 1.61
C ILE A 203 1.42 -3.72 2.37
N ILE A 204 0.23 -3.34 2.87
CA ILE A 204 -0.64 -4.27 3.59
C ILE A 204 -1.43 -5.09 2.58
N HIS A 205 -2.31 -4.50 1.78
CA HIS A 205 -3.05 -5.15 0.71
C HIS A 205 -2.66 -4.58 -0.67
N CYS A 206 -2.60 -3.25 -0.79
CA CYS A 206 -2.24 -2.56 -2.02
C CYS A 206 -1.58 -1.20 -1.73
N VAL A 207 -1.11 -0.52 -2.75
CA VAL A 207 -0.44 0.78 -2.62
C VAL A 207 -1.29 1.87 -1.95
N ALA A 208 -2.62 1.73 -1.99
CA ALA A 208 -3.52 2.70 -1.34
C ALA A 208 -3.44 2.64 0.19
N ASP A 209 -3.16 1.47 0.77
CA ASP A 209 -2.97 1.26 2.20
C ASP A 209 -1.50 1.11 2.61
N SER A 210 -0.58 1.53 1.72
CA SER A 210 0.84 1.55 2.02
C SER A 210 1.20 2.65 3.02
N GLY A 211 2.17 2.37 3.86
CA GLY A 211 2.73 3.29 4.84
C GLY A 211 4.23 3.16 4.96
N VAL A 212 4.85 4.02 5.76
CA VAL A 212 6.26 3.89 6.15
C VAL A 212 6.35 3.27 7.53
N PHE A 213 7.24 2.30 7.66
CA PHE A 213 7.51 1.56 8.88
C PHE A 213 8.99 1.60 9.18
N GLY A 214 9.35 1.82 10.43
CA GLY A 214 10.72 1.90 10.88
C GLY A 214 10.83 2.69 12.18
N LEU A 215 12.01 3.04 12.60
CA LEU A 215 12.28 3.65 13.89
C LEU A 215 13.08 4.95 13.74
N ARG A 216 12.90 5.85 14.70
CA ARG A 216 13.83 6.97 14.87
C ARG A 216 15.19 6.40 15.29
N VAL A 217 16.25 6.96 14.74
CA VAL A 217 17.62 6.49 14.98
C VAL A 217 18.45 7.62 15.54
N ASN A 218 19.00 7.40 16.69
CA ASN A 218 20.06 8.25 17.23
C ASN A 218 21.39 7.77 16.63
N LEU A 219 21.96 8.60 15.76
CA LEU A 219 23.15 8.27 15.01
C LEU A 219 24.40 8.29 15.90
N PRO A 220 25.44 7.49 15.61
CA PRO A 220 26.75 7.63 16.22
C PRO A 220 27.33 9.03 15.99
N GLN A 221 28.18 9.48 16.90
CA GLN A 221 28.89 10.74 16.75
C GLN A 221 29.63 10.80 15.41
N ASP A 222 29.54 11.95 14.73
CA ASP A 222 30.18 12.22 13.42
C ASP A 222 29.57 11.47 12.22
N ALA A 223 28.53 10.68 12.39
CA ALA A 223 27.82 10.03 11.30
C ALA A 223 27.07 11.07 10.45
N LYS A 224 27.34 11.07 9.15
CA LYS A 224 26.64 11.92 8.19
C LYS A 224 25.80 11.02 7.28
N VAL A 225 24.52 11.30 7.21
CA VAL A 225 23.57 10.58 6.37
C VAL A 225 22.78 11.57 5.52
N ALA A 226 22.25 11.11 4.41
CA ALA A 226 21.41 11.91 3.52
C ALA A 226 20.05 11.25 3.34
N ASN A 227 19.04 12.05 3.01
CA ASN A 227 17.72 11.53 2.63
C ASN A 227 17.85 10.53 1.47
N ASP A 228 17.01 9.50 1.49
CA ASP A 228 16.97 8.40 0.53
C ASP A 228 18.22 7.49 0.51
N GLN A 229 19.22 7.75 1.37
CA GLN A 229 20.35 6.84 1.54
C GLN A 229 19.89 5.56 2.25
N TRP A 230 20.31 4.40 1.76
CA TRP A 230 20.03 3.13 2.39
C TRP A 230 21.09 2.76 3.41
N LEU A 231 20.62 2.32 4.58
CA LEU A 231 21.46 1.95 5.72
C LEU A 231 21.04 0.60 6.28
N ALA A 232 22.03 -0.17 6.71
CA ALA A 232 21.87 -1.20 7.72
C ALA A 232 22.20 -0.58 9.08
N VAL A 233 21.32 -0.76 10.05
CA VAL A 233 21.41 -0.19 11.40
C VAL A 233 21.53 -1.31 12.42
N ASP A 234 22.59 -1.27 13.22
CA ASP A 234 22.77 -2.09 14.41
C ASP A 234 22.73 -1.22 15.66
N GLY A 235 21.93 -1.60 16.63
CA GLY A 235 21.78 -0.79 17.83
C GLY A 235 20.98 -1.46 18.93
N VAL A 236 20.54 -0.62 19.87
CA VAL A 236 19.70 -1.03 21.00
C VAL A 236 18.43 -0.20 20.99
N ILE A 237 17.29 -0.88 21.15
CA ILE A 237 15.98 -0.23 21.24
C ILE A 237 15.90 0.53 22.56
N THR A 238 15.50 1.79 22.46
CA THR A 238 15.26 2.69 23.60
C THR A 238 13.92 3.41 23.40
N SER A 239 13.57 4.26 24.35
CA SER A 239 12.38 5.09 24.26
C SER A 239 12.71 6.51 24.65
N GLU A 240 12.26 7.48 23.86
CA GLU A 240 12.48 8.90 24.12
C GLU A 240 11.24 9.71 23.79
N PHE A 241 11.04 10.79 24.53
CA PHE A 241 9.94 11.72 24.28
C PHE A 241 10.14 12.45 22.95
N TYR A 242 9.18 12.31 22.07
CA TYR A 242 9.17 12.98 20.77
C TYR A 242 8.15 14.12 20.77
N ALA A 243 8.66 15.34 20.86
CA ALA A 243 7.85 16.55 21.04
C ALA A 243 6.77 16.76 19.95
N PRO A 244 7.03 16.48 18.65
CA PRO A 244 6.00 16.64 17.62
C PRO A 244 4.75 15.78 17.85
N PHE A 245 4.91 14.58 18.46
CA PHE A 245 3.80 13.69 18.78
C PHE A 245 3.38 13.72 20.26
N LYS A 246 4.05 14.53 21.08
CA LYS A 246 3.79 14.69 22.51
C LYS A 246 3.75 13.37 23.29
N ARG A 247 4.59 12.40 22.91
CA ARG A 247 4.65 11.06 23.50
C ARG A 247 6.02 10.43 23.39
N ASN A 248 6.24 9.37 24.15
CA ASN A 248 7.41 8.54 23.99
C ASN A 248 7.27 7.66 22.74
N LEU A 249 8.33 7.64 21.92
CA LEU A 249 8.45 6.74 20.77
C LEU A 249 9.56 5.74 21.00
N PRO A 250 9.41 4.50 20.53
CA PRO A 250 10.51 3.58 20.41
C PRO A 250 11.51 4.15 19.38
N MET A 251 12.78 4.08 19.71
CA MET A 251 13.88 4.52 18.87
C MET A 251 15.07 3.58 19.01
N VAL A 252 16.05 3.72 18.13
CA VAL A 252 17.30 2.95 18.19
C VAL A 252 18.47 3.86 18.49
N ASN A 253 19.21 3.56 19.56
CA ASN A 253 20.55 4.08 19.74
C ASN A 253 21.48 3.23 18.89
N ALA A 254 21.89 3.74 17.72
CA ALA A 254 22.73 3.01 16.79
C ALA A 254 24.16 2.87 17.35
N ALA A 255 24.60 1.63 17.45
CA ALA A 255 25.99 1.29 17.74
C ALA A 255 26.83 1.39 16.45
N SER A 256 26.26 1.00 15.32
CA SER A 256 26.87 1.15 14.00
C SER A 256 25.79 1.39 12.95
N ILE A 257 26.19 2.08 11.89
CA ILE A 257 25.41 2.23 10.65
C ILE A 257 26.32 1.90 9.47
N THR A 258 25.79 1.16 8.51
CA THR A 258 26.54 0.78 7.30
C THR A 258 25.72 1.20 6.08
N PRO A 259 26.26 2.07 5.20
CA PRO A 259 25.65 2.36 3.92
C PRO A 259 25.54 1.08 3.07
N ILE A 260 24.36 0.83 2.51
CA ILE A 260 24.10 -0.32 1.65
C ILE A 260 23.51 0.14 0.31
N ALA A 261 23.57 -0.71 -0.70
CA ALA A 261 22.84 -0.48 -1.93
C ALA A 261 21.33 -0.68 -1.68
N PRO A 262 20.47 0.09 -2.38
CA PRO A 262 19.03 -0.17 -2.33
C PRO A 262 18.75 -1.62 -2.74
N PRO A 263 17.90 -2.36 -2.00
CA PRO A 263 17.50 -3.69 -2.40
C PRO A 263 16.70 -3.62 -3.71
N GLU A 264 16.65 -4.73 -4.45
CA GLU A 264 15.88 -4.82 -5.69
C GLU A 264 14.40 -4.53 -5.43
N ASN A 265 13.86 -5.10 -4.35
CA ASN A 265 12.54 -4.77 -3.85
C ASN A 265 12.65 -3.87 -2.60
N GLN A 266 12.26 -2.61 -2.76
CA GLN A 266 12.31 -1.61 -1.68
C GLN A 266 11.10 -1.68 -0.75
N TYR A 267 10.14 -2.55 -1.04
CA TYR A 267 8.91 -2.72 -0.28
C TYR A 267 8.98 -3.94 0.62
N VAL A 268 8.25 -3.86 1.72
CA VAL A 268 7.99 -4.99 2.61
C VAL A 268 6.48 -5.24 2.66
N TYR A 269 6.09 -6.48 2.88
CA TYR A 269 4.69 -6.89 2.76
C TYR A 269 4.21 -7.52 4.05
N ARG A 270 2.92 -7.26 4.37
CA ARG A 270 2.29 -7.96 5.48
C ARG A 270 2.02 -9.41 5.07
N THR A 271 2.44 -10.34 5.90
CA THR A 271 2.05 -11.75 5.85
C THR A 271 0.75 -11.96 6.63
N PHE A 272 -0.14 -12.83 6.11
CA PHE A 272 -1.45 -13.13 6.71
C PHE A 272 -1.54 -14.61 7.06
#